data_d65e5e780b944034ebd735ed708e73cf
#
_entry.id   d65e5e780b944034ebd735ed708e73cf
#
_cell.length_a   1.000
_cell.length_b   1.000
_cell.length_c   1.000
_cell.angle_alpha   90.00
_cell.angle_beta   90.00
_cell.angle_gamma   90.00
#
_symmetry.space_group_name_H-M   'P 1'
#
loop_
_entity.id
_entity.type
_entity.pdbx_description
1 polymer ?
#
loop_
_entity_poly.entity_id
_entity_poly.type
_entity_poly.pdbx_seq_one_letter_code
_entity_poly.pdbx_strand_id
1 'polypeptide(L)'
;AKDEPSTDRLVQQADSSDHATKVWALWALGLMGNRGVEPERVVDVLVTHLKDSDEDSRRWAVEGLALVGTNPTIVPLLQTMHDDPSPSVRERAACSLAESGMLTHEQRLTAVPQLLSYSDDPALDAQTHGWAFQALVDITGQRLPNNAAAWRSWYEKSVASGQ
;
A
#
# COMPACT_ATOMS: atom_id res chain seq x y z
N ALA A 1 -7.88 26.41 7.42
CA ALA A 1 -6.79 27.39 7.40
C ALA A 1 -5.84 27.27 8.62
N LYS A 2 -5.99 26.23 9.44
CA LYS A 2 -5.18 26.08 10.66
C LYS A 2 -4.23 24.90 10.66
N ASP A 3 -4.23 24.11 9.58
CA ASP A 3 -3.54 22.84 9.55
C ASP A 3 -2.21 22.89 8.76
N GLU A 4 -1.99 23.93 7.95
CA GLU A 4 -0.71 24.11 7.24
C GLU A 4 0.51 24.15 8.17
N PRO A 5 0.51 24.92 9.27
CA PRO A 5 1.66 24.91 10.19
C PRO A 5 1.87 23.55 10.86
N SER A 6 0.79 22.80 11.07
CA SER A 6 0.86 21.46 11.65
C SER A 6 1.41 20.46 10.65
N THR A 7 1.02 20.55 9.38
CA THR A 7 1.57 19.72 8.28
C THR A 7 3.06 19.99 8.10
N ASP A 8 3.47 21.26 8.03
CA ASP A 8 4.90 21.64 7.89
C ASP A 8 5.73 21.07 9.02
N ARG A 9 5.22 21.15 10.24
CA ARG A 9 5.90 20.59 11.41
C ARG A 9 6.06 19.08 11.31
N LEU A 10 5.01 18.37 10.91
CA LEU A 10 5.06 16.91 10.75
C LEU A 10 6.00 16.50 9.61
N VAL A 11 6.00 17.22 8.50
CA VAL A 11 6.94 16.99 7.39
C VAL A 11 8.38 17.14 7.89
N GLN A 12 8.68 18.17 8.67
CA GLN A 12 9.98 18.39 9.29
C GLN A 12 10.36 17.25 10.26
N GLN A 13 9.40 16.82 11.09
CA GLN A 13 9.61 15.72 12.04
C GLN A 13 9.80 14.37 11.36
N ALA A 14 9.20 14.16 10.18
CA ALA A 14 9.41 12.96 9.38
C ALA A 14 10.86 12.83 8.89
N ASP A 15 11.60 13.94 8.82
CA ASP A 15 13.03 13.96 8.48
C ASP A 15 13.94 13.96 9.72
N SER A 16 13.38 13.80 10.91
CA SER A 16 14.15 13.78 12.15
C SER A 16 15.14 12.63 12.21
N SER A 17 16.30 12.87 12.82
CA SER A 17 17.24 11.81 13.17
C SER A 17 16.79 10.98 14.38
N ASP A 18 15.85 11.50 15.17
CA ASP A 18 15.23 10.75 16.26
C ASP A 18 14.17 9.80 15.66
N HIS A 19 14.42 8.49 15.77
CA HIS A 19 13.58 7.47 15.16
C HIS A 19 12.13 7.52 15.66
N ALA A 20 11.92 7.67 16.96
CA ALA A 20 10.57 7.75 17.52
C ALA A 20 9.78 8.95 16.98
N THR A 21 10.43 10.11 16.87
CA THR A 21 9.84 11.31 16.28
C THR A 21 9.48 11.09 14.81
N LYS A 22 10.38 10.49 14.04
CA LYS A 22 10.17 10.20 12.62
C LYS A 22 8.95 9.29 12.40
N VAL A 23 8.91 8.15 13.06
CA VAL A 23 7.83 7.17 12.85
C VAL A 23 6.48 7.71 13.31
N TRP A 24 6.46 8.46 14.41
CA TRP A 24 5.25 9.13 14.86
C TRP A 24 4.74 10.14 13.83
N ALA A 25 5.65 10.93 13.26
CA ALA A 25 5.30 11.93 12.24
C ALA A 25 4.73 11.26 10.96
N LEU A 26 5.31 10.14 10.51
CA LEU A 26 4.82 9.41 9.35
C LEU A 26 3.39 8.89 9.59
N TRP A 27 3.14 8.34 10.76
CA TRP A 27 1.79 7.90 11.16
C TRP A 27 0.80 9.07 11.23
N ALA A 28 1.20 10.16 11.88
CA ALA A 28 0.35 11.36 12.05
C ALA A 28 0.02 12.01 10.69
N LEU A 29 0.97 12.06 9.76
CA LEU A 29 0.74 12.52 8.39
C LEU A 29 -0.35 11.67 7.70
N GLY A 30 -0.28 10.35 7.87
CA GLY A 30 -1.31 9.46 7.35
C GLY A 30 -2.71 9.80 7.86
N LEU A 31 -2.85 10.07 9.15
CA LEU A 31 -4.13 10.49 9.75
C LEU A 31 -4.59 11.84 9.22
N MET A 32 -3.69 12.80 9.03
CA MET A 32 -4.04 14.10 8.47
C MET A 32 -4.54 13.98 7.03
N GLY A 33 -3.83 13.24 6.21
CA GLY A 33 -4.25 12.98 4.83
C GLY A 33 -5.61 12.31 4.74
N ASN A 34 -5.89 11.37 5.64
CA ASN A 34 -7.21 10.72 5.73
C ASN A 34 -8.34 11.71 6.07
N ARG A 35 -8.05 12.71 6.88
CA ARG A 35 -9.00 13.77 7.22
C ARG A 35 -9.14 14.85 6.13
N GLY A 36 -8.48 14.70 5.02
CA GLY A 36 -8.51 15.64 3.91
C GLY A 36 -7.60 16.86 4.08
N VAL A 37 -6.64 16.80 5.00
CA VAL A 37 -5.65 17.87 5.20
C VAL A 37 -4.48 17.64 4.24
N GLU A 38 -4.36 18.46 3.21
CA GLU A 38 -3.31 18.42 2.20
C GLU A 38 -2.97 16.98 1.72
N PRO A 39 -3.96 16.15 1.36
CA PRO A 39 -3.74 14.71 1.15
C PRO A 39 -2.72 14.42 0.05
N GLU A 40 -2.65 15.24 -1.00
CA GLU A 40 -1.69 15.07 -2.09
C GLU A 40 -0.26 15.32 -1.61
N ARG A 41 -0.04 16.38 -0.85
CA ARG A 41 1.26 16.69 -0.25
C ARG A 41 1.68 15.60 0.74
N VAL A 42 0.76 15.14 1.57
CA VAL A 42 1.01 14.06 2.52
C VAL A 42 1.43 12.79 1.79
N VAL A 43 0.75 12.41 0.73
CA VAL A 43 1.11 11.24 -0.09
C VAL A 43 2.52 11.41 -0.66
N ASP A 44 2.86 12.57 -1.21
CA ASP A 44 4.19 12.81 -1.78
C ASP A 44 5.30 12.66 -0.72
N VAL A 45 5.08 13.17 0.47
CA VAL A 45 6.03 13.02 1.59
C VAL A 45 6.17 11.56 1.99
N LEU A 46 5.07 10.84 2.16
CA LEU A 46 5.10 9.43 2.53
C LEU A 46 5.77 8.57 1.46
N VAL A 47 5.51 8.85 0.18
CA VAL A 47 6.19 8.16 -0.94
C VAL A 47 7.69 8.39 -0.91
N THR A 48 8.15 9.59 -0.59
CA THR A 48 9.58 9.86 -0.40
C THR A 48 10.18 8.97 0.68
N HIS A 49 9.49 8.78 1.81
CA HIS A 49 9.94 7.94 2.91
C HIS A 49 9.85 6.43 2.65
N LEU A 50 9.19 5.97 1.58
CA LEU A 50 9.30 4.59 1.10
C LEU A 50 10.71 4.25 0.62
N LYS A 51 11.58 5.23 0.42
CA LYS A 51 12.98 5.08 0.02
C LYS A 51 13.95 5.28 1.18
N ASP A 52 13.46 5.45 2.40
CA ASP A 52 14.30 5.61 3.58
C ASP A 52 15.24 4.40 3.72
N SER A 53 16.46 4.63 4.19
CA SER A 53 17.43 3.56 4.42
C SER A 53 17.03 2.62 5.56
N ASP A 54 16.25 3.11 6.50
CA ASP A 54 15.75 2.36 7.64
C ASP A 54 14.47 1.58 7.29
N GLU A 55 14.50 0.27 7.49
CA GLU A 55 13.37 -0.62 7.23
C GLU A 55 12.10 -0.22 7.99
N ASP A 56 12.24 0.09 9.27
CA ASP A 56 11.09 0.45 10.10
C ASP A 56 10.46 1.77 9.65
N SER A 57 11.27 2.73 9.24
CA SER A 57 10.77 3.98 8.65
C SER A 57 10.00 3.72 7.36
N ARG A 58 10.49 2.85 6.48
CA ARG A 58 9.76 2.46 5.27
C ARG A 58 8.43 1.78 5.60
N ARG A 59 8.43 0.91 6.60
CA ARG A 59 7.21 0.25 7.07
C ARG A 59 6.18 1.27 7.57
N TRP A 60 6.60 2.27 8.35
CA TRP A 60 5.71 3.33 8.83
C TRP A 60 5.23 4.24 7.71
N ALA A 61 6.02 4.45 6.66
CA ALA A 61 5.56 5.15 5.46
C ALA A 61 4.43 4.37 4.76
N VAL A 62 4.55 3.05 4.68
CA VAL A 62 3.46 2.18 4.18
C VAL A 62 2.20 2.33 5.03
N GLU A 63 2.34 2.30 6.36
CA GLU A 63 1.20 2.50 7.28
C GLU A 63 0.54 3.87 7.07
N GLY A 64 1.35 4.90 6.90
CA GLY A 64 0.84 6.25 6.61
C GLY A 64 0.02 6.28 5.32
N LEU A 65 0.53 5.68 4.24
CA LEU A 65 -0.19 5.59 2.97
C LEU A 65 -1.50 4.79 3.11
N ALA A 66 -1.47 3.69 3.86
CA ALA A 66 -2.67 2.91 4.14
C ALA A 66 -3.74 3.74 4.86
N LEU A 67 -3.33 4.59 5.81
CA LEU A 67 -4.25 5.47 6.54
C LEU A 67 -4.81 6.58 5.66
N VAL A 68 -4.03 7.17 4.75
CA VAL A 68 -4.54 8.17 3.80
C VAL A 68 -5.69 7.61 2.99
N GLY A 69 -5.53 6.42 2.43
CA GLY A 69 -6.60 5.68 1.76
C GLY A 69 -7.18 6.35 0.51
N THR A 70 -6.37 7.12 -0.22
CA THR A 70 -6.76 7.76 -1.48
C THR A 70 -6.22 6.98 -2.68
N ASN A 71 -6.80 7.19 -3.86
CA ASN A 71 -6.35 6.53 -5.09
C ASN A 71 -4.84 6.65 -5.35
N PRO A 72 -4.20 7.82 -5.16
CA PRO A 72 -2.76 7.97 -5.37
C PRO A 72 -1.88 7.10 -4.48
N THR A 73 -2.41 6.47 -3.44
CA THR A 73 -1.63 5.57 -2.57
C THR A 73 -1.46 4.17 -3.17
N ILE A 74 -2.32 3.78 -4.12
CA ILE A 74 -2.39 2.39 -4.62
C ILE A 74 -1.13 2.00 -5.40
N VAL A 75 -0.72 2.80 -6.36
CA VAL A 75 0.49 2.50 -7.16
C VAL A 75 1.75 2.44 -6.30
N PRO A 76 2.03 3.39 -5.39
CA PRO A 76 3.17 3.29 -4.49
C PRO A 76 3.15 2.05 -3.60
N LEU A 77 1.98 1.62 -3.11
CA LEU A 77 1.83 0.40 -2.33
C LEU A 77 2.13 -0.85 -3.17
N LEU A 78 1.64 -0.91 -4.40
CA LEU A 78 1.94 -2.00 -5.33
C LEU A 78 3.44 -2.07 -5.65
N GLN A 79 4.08 -0.94 -5.91
CA GLN A 79 5.52 -0.88 -6.17
C GLN A 79 6.33 -1.33 -4.95
N THR A 80 5.92 -0.93 -3.76
CA THR A 80 6.59 -1.34 -2.51
C THR A 80 6.44 -2.85 -2.28
N MET A 81 5.26 -3.41 -2.51
CA MET A 81 5.04 -4.85 -2.44
C MET A 81 5.95 -5.62 -3.39
N HIS A 82 6.21 -5.09 -4.58
CA HIS A 82 7.07 -5.71 -5.59
C HIS A 82 8.55 -5.52 -5.30
N ASP A 83 8.97 -4.30 -4.97
CA ASP A 83 10.36 -3.88 -5.07
C ASP A 83 11.10 -3.73 -3.74
N ASP A 84 10.40 -3.62 -2.60
CA ASP A 84 11.09 -3.40 -1.32
C ASP A 84 11.99 -4.60 -0.97
N PRO A 85 13.24 -4.36 -0.55
CA PRO A 85 14.16 -5.46 -0.20
C PRO A 85 13.73 -6.24 1.04
N SER A 86 12.92 -5.64 1.92
CA SER A 86 12.45 -6.30 3.14
C SER A 86 11.16 -7.09 2.92
N PRO A 87 11.14 -8.39 3.24
CA PRO A 87 9.91 -9.16 3.23
C PRO A 87 8.82 -8.56 4.13
N SER A 88 9.19 -8.02 5.28
CA SER A 88 8.25 -7.38 6.22
C SER A 88 7.56 -6.17 5.62
N VAL A 89 8.29 -5.34 4.89
CA VAL A 89 7.74 -4.16 4.22
C VAL A 89 6.85 -4.58 3.04
N ARG A 90 7.27 -5.56 2.25
CA ARG A 90 6.44 -6.10 1.15
C ARG A 90 5.12 -6.67 1.65
N GLU A 91 5.16 -7.44 2.73
CA GLU A 91 3.96 -8.00 3.36
C GLU A 91 3.02 -6.90 3.84
N ARG A 92 3.55 -5.88 4.49
CA ARG A 92 2.75 -4.76 4.98
C ARG A 92 2.07 -4.01 3.84
N ALA A 93 2.76 -3.81 2.73
CA ALA A 93 2.18 -3.19 1.53
C ALA A 93 1.06 -4.07 0.95
N ALA A 94 1.26 -5.38 0.88
CA ALA A 94 0.23 -6.32 0.43
C ALA A 94 -1.01 -6.29 1.33
N CYS A 95 -0.84 -6.30 2.65
CA CYS A 95 -1.94 -6.19 3.61
C CYS A 95 -2.68 -4.86 3.46
N SER A 96 -1.97 -3.76 3.22
CA SER A 96 -2.58 -2.45 3.03
C SER A 96 -3.45 -2.39 1.79
N LEU A 97 -3.05 -3.05 0.72
CA LEU A 97 -3.85 -3.17 -0.51
C LEU A 97 -5.07 -4.08 -0.32
N ALA A 98 -4.94 -5.13 0.47
CA ALA A 98 -5.95 -6.18 0.61
C ALA A 98 -7.05 -5.84 1.63
N GLU A 99 -6.66 -5.45 2.85
CA GLU A 99 -7.63 -5.35 3.94
C GLU A 99 -7.34 -4.28 4.98
N SER A 100 -6.08 -3.93 5.22
CA SER A 100 -5.75 -2.95 6.25
C SER A 100 -5.82 -1.51 5.74
N GLY A 101 -5.98 -0.56 6.66
CA GLY A 101 -6.07 0.85 6.28
C GLY A 101 -7.42 1.27 5.75
N MET A 102 -7.45 2.35 4.99
CA MET A 102 -8.65 3.11 4.69
C MET A 102 -9.11 3.05 3.23
N LEU A 103 -8.45 2.25 2.38
CA LEU A 103 -8.91 2.04 1.01
C LEU A 103 -10.31 1.42 1.00
N THR A 104 -11.18 1.92 0.15
CA THR A 104 -12.50 1.32 -0.07
C THR A 104 -12.37 0.01 -0.87
N HIS A 105 -13.41 -0.80 -0.86
CA HIS A 105 -13.46 -2.02 -1.66
C HIS A 105 -13.27 -1.72 -3.17
N GLU A 106 -13.92 -0.69 -3.68
CA GLU A 106 -13.75 -0.27 -5.08
C GLU A 106 -12.31 0.10 -5.42
N GLN A 107 -11.64 0.83 -4.53
CA GLN A 107 -10.23 1.17 -4.71
C GLN A 107 -9.35 -0.08 -4.71
N ARG A 108 -9.59 -1.02 -3.82
CA ARG A 108 -8.84 -2.29 -3.75
C ARG A 108 -9.02 -3.13 -5.02
N LEU A 109 -10.22 -3.15 -5.60
CA LEU A 109 -10.49 -3.84 -6.87
C LEU A 109 -9.61 -3.32 -8.01
N THR A 110 -9.23 -2.05 -8.01
CA THR A 110 -8.32 -1.50 -9.04
C THR A 110 -6.92 -2.10 -9.01
N ALA A 111 -6.51 -2.68 -7.89
CA ALA A 111 -5.21 -3.34 -7.75
C ALA A 111 -5.21 -4.79 -8.28
N VAL A 112 -6.38 -5.39 -8.52
CA VAL A 112 -6.50 -6.80 -8.93
C VAL A 112 -5.68 -7.15 -10.18
N PRO A 113 -5.72 -6.38 -11.28
CA PRO A 113 -4.92 -6.70 -12.46
C PRO A 113 -3.42 -6.80 -12.16
N GLN A 114 -2.89 -5.88 -11.34
CA GLN A 114 -1.48 -5.89 -10.99
C GLN A 114 -1.14 -7.04 -10.02
N LEU A 115 -2.02 -7.36 -9.08
CA LEU A 115 -1.84 -8.50 -8.19
C LEU A 115 -1.84 -9.83 -8.95
N LEU A 116 -2.67 -9.95 -9.98
CA LEU A 116 -2.62 -11.09 -10.90
C LEU A 116 -1.27 -11.21 -11.58
N SER A 117 -0.72 -10.10 -12.06
CA SER A 117 0.63 -10.06 -12.64
C SER A 117 1.69 -10.49 -11.64
N TYR A 118 1.58 -10.07 -10.39
CA TYR A 118 2.53 -10.42 -9.32
C TYR A 118 2.43 -11.89 -8.89
N SER A 119 1.30 -12.53 -9.08
CA SER A 119 1.07 -13.90 -8.59
C SER A 119 2.01 -14.94 -9.19
N ASP A 120 2.57 -14.70 -10.36
CA ASP A 120 3.56 -15.57 -11.02
C ASP A 120 4.74 -14.81 -11.65
N ASP A 121 4.97 -13.57 -11.23
CA ASP A 121 6.10 -12.79 -11.69
C ASP A 121 7.42 -13.48 -11.29
N PRO A 122 8.27 -13.88 -12.25
CA PRO A 122 9.52 -14.57 -11.94
C PRO A 122 10.54 -13.72 -11.18
N ALA A 123 10.36 -12.39 -11.15
CA ALA A 123 11.19 -11.48 -10.34
C ALA A 123 10.87 -11.55 -8.84
N LEU A 124 9.72 -12.13 -8.46
CA LEU A 124 9.27 -12.24 -7.08
C LEU A 124 9.54 -13.64 -6.52
N ASP A 125 9.73 -13.72 -5.20
CA ASP A 125 9.88 -14.99 -4.51
C ASP A 125 8.52 -15.66 -4.23
N ALA A 126 8.57 -16.92 -3.81
CA ALA A 126 7.38 -17.72 -3.51
C ALA A 126 6.53 -17.10 -2.39
N GLN A 127 7.16 -16.47 -1.42
CA GLN A 127 6.47 -15.81 -0.32
C GLN A 127 5.64 -14.61 -0.83
N THR A 128 6.22 -13.79 -1.69
CA THR A 128 5.52 -12.65 -2.29
C THR A 128 4.41 -13.10 -3.23
N HIS A 129 4.61 -14.15 -4.01
CA HIS A 129 3.53 -14.79 -4.78
C HIS A 129 2.36 -15.18 -3.86
N GLY A 130 2.67 -15.81 -2.71
CA GLY A 130 1.65 -16.17 -1.72
C GLY A 130 0.84 -14.98 -1.21
N TRP A 131 1.49 -13.85 -0.96
CA TRP A 131 0.80 -12.62 -0.55
C TRP A 131 -0.07 -12.06 -1.66
N ALA A 132 0.35 -12.15 -2.92
CA ALA A 132 -0.47 -11.74 -4.05
C ALA A 132 -1.76 -12.58 -4.13
N PHE A 133 -1.66 -13.91 -3.97
CA PHE A 133 -2.84 -14.77 -3.93
C PHE A 133 -3.74 -14.47 -2.73
N GLN A 134 -3.16 -14.26 -1.55
CA GLN A 134 -3.93 -13.91 -0.35
C GLN A 134 -4.67 -12.57 -0.56
N ALA A 135 -4.00 -11.57 -1.11
CA ALA A 135 -4.61 -10.29 -1.42
C ALA A 135 -5.78 -10.44 -2.41
N LEU A 136 -5.63 -11.27 -3.43
CA LEU A 136 -6.71 -11.56 -4.37
C LEU A 136 -7.92 -12.20 -3.68
N VAL A 137 -7.70 -13.16 -2.77
CA VAL A 137 -8.79 -13.75 -1.95
C VAL A 137 -9.48 -12.69 -1.10
N ASP A 138 -8.72 -11.88 -0.39
CA ASP A 138 -9.25 -10.89 0.54
C ASP A 138 -10.05 -9.79 -0.19
N ILE A 139 -9.57 -9.35 -1.35
CA ILE A 139 -10.23 -8.30 -2.12
C ILE A 139 -11.48 -8.82 -2.83
N THR A 140 -11.39 -9.99 -3.47
CA THR A 140 -12.45 -10.48 -4.36
C THR A 140 -13.45 -11.38 -3.66
N GLY A 141 -13.11 -11.95 -2.52
CA GLY A 141 -13.91 -12.96 -1.83
C GLY A 141 -13.91 -14.34 -2.52
N GLN A 142 -13.17 -14.49 -3.61
CA GLN A 142 -13.06 -15.77 -4.32
C GLN A 142 -12.06 -16.69 -3.60
N ARG A 143 -12.40 -17.96 -3.52
CA ARG A 143 -11.54 -18.99 -2.89
C ARG A 143 -10.99 -19.92 -3.97
N LEU A 144 -10.08 -19.40 -4.76
CA LEU A 144 -9.38 -20.17 -5.78
C LEU A 144 -8.02 -20.66 -5.25
N PRO A 145 -7.48 -21.75 -5.79
CA PRO A 145 -6.15 -22.21 -5.41
C PRO A 145 -5.07 -21.19 -5.80
N ASN A 146 -3.88 -21.32 -5.21
CA ASN A 146 -2.73 -20.48 -5.55
C ASN A 146 -2.18 -20.88 -6.94
N ASN A 147 -2.94 -20.58 -7.96
CA ASN A 147 -2.66 -20.89 -9.37
C ASN A 147 -3.01 -19.68 -10.22
N ALA A 148 -2.02 -19.04 -10.80
CA ALA A 148 -2.19 -17.81 -11.57
C ALA A 148 -3.14 -18.00 -12.77
N ALA A 149 -3.08 -19.14 -13.45
CA ALA A 149 -3.95 -19.41 -14.59
C ALA A 149 -5.42 -19.51 -14.18
N ALA A 150 -5.73 -20.12 -13.03
CA ALA A 150 -7.08 -20.19 -12.50
C ALA A 150 -7.63 -18.80 -12.16
N TRP A 151 -6.82 -17.95 -11.54
CA TRP A 151 -7.19 -16.58 -11.20
C TRP A 151 -7.39 -15.70 -12.44
N ARG A 152 -6.54 -15.81 -13.45
CA ARG A 152 -6.71 -15.10 -14.72
C ARG A 152 -7.97 -15.51 -15.45
N SER A 153 -8.25 -16.80 -15.50
CA SER A 153 -9.48 -17.33 -16.12
C SER A 153 -10.72 -16.78 -15.43
N TRP A 154 -10.73 -16.78 -14.10
CA TRP A 154 -11.83 -16.19 -13.33
C TRP A 154 -11.98 -14.70 -13.63
N TYR A 155 -10.89 -13.95 -13.64
CA TYR A 155 -10.91 -12.49 -13.86
C TYR A 155 -11.44 -12.14 -15.25
N GLU A 156 -10.97 -12.84 -16.29
CA GLU A 156 -11.45 -12.65 -17.68
C GLU A 156 -12.96 -12.86 -17.78
N LYS A 157 -13.48 -13.91 -17.16
CA LYS A 157 -14.93 -14.18 -17.12
C LYS A 157 -15.69 -13.10 -16.35
N SER A 158 -15.16 -12.63 -15.24
CA SER A 158 -15.78 -11.56 -14.43
C SER A 158 -15.87 -10.26 -15.21
N VAL A 159 -14.81 -9.86 -15.90
CA VAL A 159 -14.79 -8.65 -16.73
C VAL A 159 -15.77 -8.79 -17.89
N ALA A 160 -15.81 -9.95 -18.57
CA ALA A 160 -16.72 -10.21 -19.68
C ALA A 160 -18.20 -10.18 -19.28
N SER A 161 -18.52 -10.59 -18.03
CA SER A 161 -19.88 -10.57 -17.49
C SER A 161 -20.30 -9.25 -16.84
N GLY A 162 -19.41 -8.26 -16.77
CA GLY A 162 -19.69 -6.96 -16.15
C GLY A 162 -19.82 -7.01 -14.63
N GLN A 163 -19.23 -8.01 -13.97
CA GLN A 163 -19.21 -8.15 -12.50
C GLN A 163 -17.98 -7.49 -11.87
#